data_3653474a5c947d0a13cdfc39c245e540
#
_entry.id   3653474a5c947d0a13cdfc39c245e540
#
_cell.length_a   1.000
_cell.length_b   1.000
_cell.length_c   1.000
_cell.angle_alpha   90.00
_cell.angle_beta   90.00
_cell.angle_gamma   90.00
#
_symmetry.space_group_name_H-M   'P 1'
#
loop_
_entity.id
_entity.type
_entity.pdbx_description
1 polymer ?
#
loop_
_entity_poly.entity_id
_entity_poly.type
_entity_poly.pdbx_seq_one_letter_code
_entity_poly.pdbx_strand_id
1 'polypeptide(L)'
;MNRCLLVIPFVWLYLAAASLGTTFYCDPGKGTPQGDGSAQSPWRTIEEVFAAKLVQLFNPDGTASNPAAPVKPGDTILLRTGWHGVVRISTGFNPLPLTIAAQEGHKPQVGFVEVRDGANWVIKGLSISPSLAPGPLQRRPAHLVTLGEHGGERCRGLVVADCFIYSVLDSSAWTAADWTHTASDGIWLGRTGAAHVARNNYVLNTRVGISLCAADCIAEGNVVANFSADGIRATRDGQVIQDNVIKNVFVGARDGDDNHDDGIQAFLFNVGTGTLRNVVLRGNIIFERESDGLPWPNHLQGIGCFDGPLVGFTVEDNVVCVAHYHGVSLYDAQGCTIRGNVCFARGDGALRPWVMLGQKKKQAEGNTVRDNFAHSFNFKADLHVTAENNASVTREEFQRKLAERLVSINGKYGELHTVSGRKRLEAGSNP
;
A
#
# COMPACT_ATOMS: atom_id res chain seq x y z
N MET A 1 -46.71 -24.10 40.85
CA MET A 1 -46.80 -24.28 39.37
C MET A 1 -46.57 -22.90 38.74
N ASN A 2 -45.32 -22.56 38.47
CA ASN A 2 -44.96 -21.28 37.81
C ASN A 2 -44.66 -21.57 36.35
N ARG A 3 -45.50 -21.10 35.44
CA ARG A 3 -45.27 -21.15 34.01
C ARG A 3 -44.36 -19.97 33.60
N CYS A 4 -43.12 -20.28 33.19
CA CYS A 4 -42.25 -19.32 32.47
C CYS A 4 -42.77 -19.19 31.05
N LEU A 5 -43.17 -17.99 30.68
CA LEU A 5 -43.39 -17.58 29.27
C LEU A 5 -42.04 -17.26 28.63
N LEU A 6 -41.67 -18.07 27.64
CA LEU A 6 -40.55 -17.79 26.76
C LEU A 6 -40.98 -16.73 25.73
N VAL A 7 -40.43 -15.50 25.85
CA VAL A 7 -40.59 -14.47 24.83
C VAL A 7 -39.45 -14.65 23.84
N ILE A 8 -39.79 -15.13 22.63
CA ILE A 8 -38.86 -15.22 21.50
C ILE A 8 -38.84 -13.85 20.82
N PRO A 9 -37.70 -13.12 20.76
CA PRO A 9 -37.64 -11.90 19.99
C PRO A 9 -37.63 -12.23 18.49
N PHE A 10 -38.65 -11.77 17.77
CA PHE A 10 -38.65 -11.76 16.30
C PHE A 10 -37.61 -10.75 15.83
N VAL A 11 -36.46 -11.24 15.38
CA VAL A 11 -35.48 -10.44 14.65
C VAL A 11 -35.98 -10.28 13.22
N TRP A 12 -36.47 -9.09 12.89
CA TRP A 12 -36.75 -8.73 11.52
C TRP A 12 -35.43 -8.58 10.78
N LEU A 13 -35.06 -9.60 9.99
CA LEU A 13 -34.02 -9.47 8.99
C LEU A 13 -34.54 -8.54 7.89
N TYR A 14 -34.17 -7.27 7.91
CA TYR A 14 -34.27 -6.42 6.74
C TYR A 14 -33.26 -6.93 5.70
N LEU A 15 -33.73 -7.78 4.78
CA LEU A 15 -33.07 -7.99 3.50
C LEU A 15 -33.21 -6.65 2.73
N ALA A 16 -32.26 -5.74 2.91
CA ALA A 16 -32.04 -4.70 1.94
C ALA A 16 -31.67 -5.40 0.64
N ALA A 17 -32.58 -5.42 -0.33
CA ALA A 17 -32.26 -5.77 -1.69
C ALA A 17 -31.13 -4.81 -2.10
N ALA A 18 -29.88 -5.31 -2.15
CA ALA A 18 -28.79 -4.57 -2.72
C ALA A 18 -29.20 -4.30 -4.17
N SER A 19 -29.57 -3.06 -4.47
CA SER A 19 -29.72 -2.61 -5.86
C SER A 19 -28.38 -2.93 -6.52
N LEU A 20 -28.36 -3.87 -7.44
CA LEU A 20 -27.20 -4.11 -8.28
C LEU A 20 -26.98 -2.81 -9.05
N GLY A 21 -25.87 -2.12 -8.77
CA GLY A 21 -25.53 -0.88 -9.46
C GLY A 21 -25.45 -1.10 -10.97
N THR A 22 -25.69 -0.05 -11.71
CA THR A 22 -25.57 -0.05 -13.18
C THR A 22 -24.09 -0.14 -13.59
N THR A 23 -23.83 -0.84 -14.70
CA THR A 23 -22.49 -0.93 -15.28
C THR A 23 -22.41 -0.06 -16.53
N PHE A 24 -21.44 0.84 -16.54
CA PHE A 24 -21.11 1.71 -17.68
C PHE A 24 -19.75 1.32 -18.27
N TYR A 25 -19.47 1.77 -19.48
CA TYR A 25 -18.27 1.40 -20.22
C TYR A 25 -17.57 2.63 -20.83
N CYS A 26 -16.22 2.61 -20.78
CA CYS A 26 -15.36 3.48 -21.55
C CYS A 26 -14.46 2.65 -22.48
N ASP A 27 -14.36 3.06 -23.76
CA ASP A 27 -13.56 2.38 -24.77
C ASP A 27 -12.83 3.40 -25.64
N PRO A 28 -11.52 3.61 -25.48
CA PRO A 28 -10.76 4.57 -26.30
C PRO A 28 -10.77 4.26 -27.80
N GLY A 29 -10.94 2.98 -28.19
CA GLY A 29 -10.92 2.56 -29.60
C GLY A 29 -12.28 2.67 -30.31
N LYS A 30 -13.38 2.52 -29.57
CA LYS A 30 -14.74 2.45 -30.16
C LYS A 30 -15.72 3.45 -29.56
N GLY A 31 -15.43 4.00 -28.39
CA GLY A 31 -16.30 4.92 -27.69
C GLY A 31 -16.27 6.34 -28.28
N THR A 32 -17.31 7.08 -27.99
CA THR A 32 -17.43 8.49 -28.40
C THR A 32 -17.80 9.34 -27.18
N PRO A 33 -17.51 10.67 -27.20
CA PRO A 33 -17.97 11.56 -26.13
C PRO A 33 -19.51 11.64 -26.02
N GLN A 34 -20.25 11.31 -27.09
CA GLN A 34 -21.72 11.32 -27.17
C GLN A 34 -22.32 9.93 -26.85
N GLY A 35 -21.53 8.93 -26.54
CA GLY A 35 -22.00 7.61 -26.08
C GLY A 35 -22.90 7.76 -24.84
N ASP A 36 -23.75 6.78 -24.62
CA ASP A 36 -24.58 6.69 -23.41
C ASP A 36 -23.95 5.88 -22.28
N GLY A 37 -22.73 5.37 -22.48
CA GLY A 37 -21.99 4.53 -21.54
C GLY A 37 -22.43 3.07 -21.53
N SER A 38 -23.35 2.65 -22.39
CA SER A 38 -23.69 1.23 -22.53
C SER A 38 -22.54 0.44 -23.17
N ALA A 39 -22.59 -0.88 -23.12
CA ALA A 39 -21.59 -1.74 -23.76
C ALA A 39 -21.53 -1.57 -25.29
N GLN A 40 -22.66 -1.19 -25.91
CA GLN A 40 -22.84 -0.96 -27.35
C GLN A 40 -22.47 0.45 -27.78
N SER A 41 -22.65 1.45 -26.89
CA SER A 41 -22.36 2.87 -27.13
C SER A 41 -21.52 3.45 -25.98
N PRO A 42 -20.27 2.94 -25.77
CA PRO A 42 -19.44 3.35 -24.65
C PRO A 42 -18.99 4.80 -24.79
N TRP A 43 -18.69 5.45 -23.68
CA TRP A 43 -17.91 6.70 -23.67
C TRP A 43 -16.48 6.43 -24.13
N ARG A 44 -15.78 7.45 -24.59
CA ARG A 44 -14.41 7.28 -25.10
C ARG A 44 -13.42 7.05 -23.94
N THR A 45 -13.32 8.00 -23.00
CA THR A 45 -12.35 7.91 -21.91
C THR A 45 -12.95 8.28 -20.56
N ILE A 46 -12.37 7.80 -19.48
CA ILE A 46 -12.81 8.18 -18.13
C ILE A 46 -12.57 9.67 -17.85
N GLU A 47 -11.50 10.26 -18.39
CA GLU A 47 -11.23 11.69 -18.23
C GLU A 47 -12.35 12.53 -18.85
N GLU A 48 -12.84 12.15 -20.03
CA GLU A 48 -13.98 12.83 -20.66
C GLU A 48 -15.30 12.63 -19.91
N VAL A 49 -15.51 11.46 -19.29
CA VAL A 49 -16.68 11.21 -18.44
C VAL A 49 -16.73 12.19 -17.27
N PHE A 50 -15.59 12.43 -16.60
CA PHE A 50 -15.51 13.43 -15.53
C PHE A 50 -15.63 14.86 -16.05
N ALA A 51 -14.99 15.20 -17.18
CA ALA A 51 -15.07 16.52 -17.80
C ALA A 51 -16.51 16.86 -18.21
N ALA A 52 -17.26 15.90 -18.72
CA ALA A 52 -18.67 16.03 -19.11
C ALA A 52 -19.64 15.93 -17.91
N LYS A 53 -19.14 15.79 -16.68
CA LYS A 53 -19.92 15.68 -15.43
C LYS A 53 -20.96 14.55 -15.45
N LEU A 54 -20.62 13.41 -16.05
CA LEU A 54 -21.51 12.25 -16.17
C LEU A 54 -21.53 11.38 -14.89
N VAL A 55 -20.71 11.68 -13.89
CA VAL A 55 -20.69 11.01 -12.59
C VAL A 55 -21.33 11.91 -11.54
N GLN A 56 -22.31 11.41 -10.82
CA GLN A 56 -22.88 12.12 -9.68
C GLN A 56 -21.87 12.22 -8.55
N LEU A 57 -21.51 13.44 -8.17
CA LEU A 57 -20.60 13.74 -7.09
C LEU A 57 -21.36 14.34 -5.90
N PHE A 58 -20.96 13.96 -4.70
CA PHE A 58 -21.55 14.46 -3.46
C PHE A 58 -20.59 15.39 -2.72
N ASN A 59 -21.13 16.48 -2.20
CA ASN A 59 -20.45 17.37 -1.29
C ASN A 59 -20.32 16.75 0.11
N PRO A 60 -19.49 17.31 1.00
CA PRO A 60 -19.36 16.82 2.37
C PRO A 60 -20.68 16.85 3.18
N ASP A 61 -21.62 17.73 2.84
CA ASP A 61 -22.94 17.83 3.47
C ASP A 61 -23.96 16.80 2.97
N GLY A 62 -23.57 15.96 1.99
CA GLY A 62 -24.44 14.96 1.39
C GLY A 62 -25.29 15.46 0.24
N THR A 63 -25.15 16.72 -0.18
CA THR A 63 -25.85 17.25 -1.37
C THR A 63 -25.14 16.82 -2.65
N ALA A 64 -25.91 16.47 -3.68
CA ALA A 64 -25.36 16.15 -5.00
C ALA A 64 -25.07 17.41 -5.79
N SER A 65 -23.84 17.57 -6.30
CA SER A 65 -23.46 18.71 -7.15
C SER A 65 -24.02 18.61 -8.57
N ASN A 66 -24.33 17.41 -9.06
CA ASN A 66 -24.83 17.11 -10.39
C ASN A 66 -25.87 15.97 -10.36
N PRO A 67 -27.06 16.20 -9.78
CA PRO A 67 -28.05 15.13 -9.53
C PRO A 67 -28.57 14.43 -10.80
N ALA A 68 -28.48 15.09 -11.96
CA ALA A 68 -28.90 14.55 -13.24
C ALA A 68 -27.87 13.60 -13.91
N ALA A 69 -26.64 13.52 -13.39
CA ALA A 69 -25.62 12.65 -13.94
C ALA A 69 -26.09 11.18 -14.00
N PRO A 70 -25.80 10.43 -15.07
CA PRO A 70 -26.27 9.05 -15.21
C PRO A 70 -25.62 8.08 -14.23
N VAL A 71 -24.31 8.22 -13.98
CA VAL A 71 -23.57 7.35 -13.05
C VAL A 71 -23.84 7.77 -11.62
N LYS A 72 -24.27 6.83 -10.78
CA LYS A 72 -24.67 7.03 -9.38
C LYS A 72 -23.76 6.28 -8.42
N PRO A 73 -23.71 6.63 -7.12
CA PRO A 73 -23.12 5.78 -6.12
C PRO A 73 -23.71 4.36 -6.15
N GLY A 74 -22.85 3.36 -6.08
CA GLY A 74 -23.19 1.95 -6.26
C GLY A 74 -22.90 1.43 -7.67
N ASP A 75 -22.71 2.29 -8.65
CA ASP A 75 -22.43 1.92 -10.04
C ASP A 75 -20.95 1.55 -10.26
N THR A 76 -20.71 0.90 -11.41
CA THR A 76 -19.38 0.55 -11.88
C THR A 76 -19.13 1.12 -13.28
N ILE A 77 -17.98 1.77 -13.49
CA ILE A 77 -17.48 2.16 -14.80
C ILE A 77 -16.36 1.20 -15.19
N LEU A 78 -16.59 0.36 -16.19
CA LEU A 78 -15.63 -0.56 -16.75
C LEU A 78 -14.83 0.10 -17.88
N LEU A 79 -13.50 0.05 -17.75
CA LEU A 79 -12.57 0.60 -18.71
C LEU A 79 -12.02 -0.51 -19.60
N ARG A 80 -12.05 -0.31 -20.91
CA ARG A 80 -11.44 -1.17 -21.92
C ARG A 80 -10.00 -0.76 -22.20
N THR A 81 -9.29 -1.58 -22.96
CA THR A 81 -7.87 -1.36 -23.31
C THR A 81 -7.65 -0.02 -24.00
N GLY A 82 -6.60 0.68 -23.59
CA GLY A 82 -6.15 1.94 -24.20
C GLY A 82 -5.95 3.05 -23.17
N TRP A 83 -5.59 4.23 -23.67
CA TRP A 83 -5.32 5.42 -22.88
C TRP A 83 -6.62 6.15 -22.51
N HIS A 84 -6.84 6.33 -21.22
CA HIS A 84 -8.05 6.95 -20.66
C HIS A 84 -7.83 8.34 -20.04
N GLY A 85 -6.63 8.93 -20.23
CA GLY A 85 -6.30 10.22 -19.62
C GLY A 85 -5.86 10.08 -18.16
N VAL A 86 -6.36 10.94 -17.29
CA VAL A 86 -6.12 10.90 -15.85
C VAL A 86 -7.43 10.77 -15.08
N VAL A 87 -7.39 10.12 -13.93
CA VAL A 87 -8.52 10.10 -12.99
C VAL A 87 -8.30 11.19 -11.95
N ARG A 88 -9.09 12.26 -11.99
CA ARG A 88 -9.01 13.35 -11.01
C ARG A 88 -10.39 13.66 -10.44
N ILE A 89 -10.53 13.48 -9.14
CA ILE A 89 -11.73 13.72 -8.37
C ILE A 89 -11.38 14.70 -7.26
N SER A 90 -11.82 15.96 -7.42
CA SER A 90 -11.54 17.02 -6.45
C SER A 90 -12.43 16.89 -5.21
N THR A 91 -13.72 16.55 -5.41
CA THR A 91 -14.69 16.33 -4.32
C THR A 91 -15.68 15.25 -4.74
N GLY A 92 -15.87 14.22 -3.90
CA GLY A 92 -16.79 13.13 -4.22
C GLY A 92 -17.05 12.21 -3.02
N PHE A 93 -17.92 12.61 -2.08
CA PHE A 93 -18.28 11.86 -0.87
C PHE A 93 -19.45 10.92 -1.12
N ASN A 94 -19.21 9.81 -1.81
CA ASN A 94 -20.25 8.84 -2.17
C ASN A 94 -20.82 8.13 -0.93
N PRO A 95 -22.15 7.97 -0.83
CA PRO A 95 -22.78 7.19 0.24
C PRO A 95 -22.60 5.69 0.06
N LEU A 96 -22.40 5.22 -1.17
CA LEU A 96 -22.13 3.83 -1.55
C LEU A 96 -20.85 3.76 -2.41
N PRO A 97 -20.13 2.64 -2.47
CA PRO A 97 -18.97 2.50 -3.32
C PRO A 97 -19.29 2.76 -4.79
N LEU A 98 -18.52 3.65 -5.42
CA LEU A 98 -18.51 3.84 -6.86
C LEU A 98 -17.18 3.29 -7.40
N THR A 99 -17.27 2.40 -8.38
CA THR A 99 -16.12 1.63 -8.86
C THR A 99 -15.68 2.07 -10.24
N ILE A 100 -14.39 2.32 -10.41
CA ILE A 100 -13.74 2.47 -11.72
C ILE A 100 -12.79 1.27 -11.86
N ALA A 101 -13.06 0.38 -12.81
CA ALA A 101 -12.32 -0.87 -12.91
C ALA A 101 -11.98 -1.25 -14.36
N ALA A 102 -10.92 -2.04 -14.53
CA ALA A 102 -10.68 -2.70 -15.80
C ALA A 102 -11.80 -3.70 -16.10
N GLN A 103 -12.32 -3.71 -17.31
CA GLN A 103 -13.14 -4.83 -17.79
C GLN A 103 -12.24 -6.06 -17.90
N GLU A 104 -12.78 -7.23 -17.54
CA GLU A 104 -12.04 -8.48 -17.64
C GLU A 104 -11.43 -8.68 -19.04
N GLY A 105 -10.16 -9.09 -19.10
CA GLY A 105 -9.39 -9.25 -20.35
C GLY A 105 -8.88 -7.94 -20.95
N HIS A 106 -9.17 -6.79 -20.37
CA HIS A 106 -8.72 -5.49 -20.84
C HIS A 106 -7.59 -4.90 -20.00
N LYS A 107 -6.79 -4.01 -20.60
CA LYS A 107 -5.63 -3.33 -20.01
C LYS A 107 -5.77 -1.81 -20.14
N PRO A 108 -6.65 -1.16 -19.38
CA PRO A 108 -6.80 0.29 -19.38
C PRO A 108 -5.58 0.99 -18.80
N GLN A 109 -5.23 2.14 -19.37
CA GLN A 109 -4.06 2.93 -19.04
C GLN A 109 -4.47 4.33 -18.60
N VAL A 110 -3.94 4.80 -17.48
CA VAL A 110 -4.13 6.17 -16.98
C VAL A 110 -2.79 6.77 -16.52
N GLY A 111 -2.65 8.09 -16.59
CA GLY A 111 -1.42 8.77 -16.21
C GLY A 111 -1.19 8.81 -14.71
N PHE A 112 -2.23 9.06 -13.94
CA PHE A 112 -2.29 9.02 -12.49
C PHE A 112 -3.73 9.00 -11.99
N VAL A 113 -3.88 8.71 -10.70
CA VAL A 113 -5.16 8.76 -9.98
C VAL A 113 -5.06 9.72 -8.81
N GLU A 114 -5.98 10.67 -8.72
CA GLU A 114 -6.07 11.64 -7.64
C GLU A 114 -7.51 11.76 -7.16
N VAL A 115 -7.81 11.22 -5.98
CA VAL A 115 -9.06 11.46 -5.24
C VAL A 115 -8.70 12.34 -4.05
N ARG A 116 -8.86 13.66 -4.17
CA ARG A 116 -8.41 14.61 -3.15
C ARG A 116 -9.31 14.58 -1.93
N ASP A 117 -10.61 14.73 -2.15
CA ASP A 117 -11.62 14.75 -1.11
C ASP A 117 -12.74 13.80 -1.50
N GLY A 118 -13.00 12.79 -0.67
CA GLY A 118 -14.04 11.87 -1.03
C GLY A 118 -14.20 10.67 -0.10
N ALA A 119 -15.24 9.91 -0.39
CA ALA A 119 -15.51 8.66 0.30
C ALA A 119 -16.01 7.60 -0.68
N ASN A 120 -15.72 6.34 -0.37
CA ASN A 120 -16.24 5.17 -1.06
C ASN A 120 -15.95 5.16 -2.58
N TRP A 121 -14.69 5.43 -2.96
CA TRP A 121 -14.19 5.21 -4.31
C TRP A 121 -13.37 3.94 -4.37
N VAL A 122 -13.58 3.13 -5.39
CA VAL A 122 -12.82 1.92 -5.68
C VAL A 122 -12.17 2.03 -7.05
N ILE A 123 -10.85 2.03 -7.10
CA ILE A 123 -10.04 2.05 -8.33
C ILE A 123 -9.38 0.67 -8.47
N LYS A 124 -9.65 -0.04 -9.58
CA LYS A 124 -9.26 -1.44 -9.67
C LYS A 124 -8.74 -1.87 -11.05
N GLY A 125 -7.62 -2.61 -11.08
CA GLY A 125 -7.14 -3.31 -12.28
C GLY A 125 -6.50 -2.44 -13.35
N LEU A 126 -6.10 -1.20 -13.04
CA LEU A 126 -5.57 -0.24 -14.00
C LEU A 126 -4.04 -0.32 -14.10
N SER A 127 -3.49 0.01 -15.28
CA SER A 127 -2.10 0.40 -15.45
C SER A 127 -1.97 1.90 -15.23
N ILE A 128 -1.21 2.32 -14.22
CA ILE A 128 -1.11 3.72 -13.78
C ILE A 128 0.33 4.20 -13.92
N SER A 129 0.60 5.05 -14.89
CA SER A 129 1.93 5.63 -15.11
C SER A 129 1.87 6.87 -16.00
N PRO A 130 2.62 7.94 -15.67
CA PRO A 130 2.79 9.08 -16.57
C PRO A 130 3.52 8.71 -17.86
N SER A 131 4.32 7.62 -17.87
CA SER A 131 5.04 7.17 -19.07
C SER A 131 4.16 6.50 -20.13
N LEU A 132 2.90 6.20 -19.80
CA LEU A 132 1.90 5.66 -20.74
C LEU A 132 1.23 6.77 -21.59
N ALA A 133 1.38 8.03 -21.17
CA ALA A 133 0.73 9.14 -21.87
C ALA A 133 1.27 9.26 -23.30
N PRO A 134 0.40 9.49 -24.32
CA PRO A 134 0.80 9.68 -25.70
C PRO A 134 1.58 10.99 -25.94
N GLY A 135 1.64 11.86 -24.95
CA GLY A 135 2.39 13.12 -24.93
C GLY A 135 2.61 13.61 -23.49
N PRO A 136 3.33 14.73 -23.31
CA PRO A 136 3.59 15.26 -21.97
C PRO A 136 2.30 15.55 -21.19
N LEU A 137 2.22 15.06 -19.94
CA LEU A 137 1.14 15.44 -19.04
C LEU A 137 1.29 16.92 -18.66
N GLN A 138 0.18 17.64 -18.51
CA GLN A 138 0.17 19.03 -18.06
C GLN A 138 0.86 19.23 -16.71
N ARG A 139 0.81 18.21 -15.85
CA ARG A 139 1.47 18.18 -14.55
C ARG A 139 2.02 16.78 -14.30
N ARG A 140 3.27 16.70 -13.90
CA ARG A 140 3.83 15.47 -13.36
C ARG A 140 3.27 15.24 -11.94
N PRO A 141 2.71 14.07 -11.64
CA PRO A 141 2.22 13.77 -10.29
C PRO A 141 3.41 13.56 -9.33
N ALA A 142 3.31 14.08 -8.10
CA ALA A 142 4.23 13.72 -7.03
C ALA A 142 4.00 12.26 -6.60
N HIS A 143 2.75 11.85 -6.50
CA HIS A 143 2.33 10.48 -6.23
C HIS A 143 1.53 9.96 -7.43
N LEU A 144 1.78 8.72 -7.84
CA LEU A 144 1.07 8.09 -8.95
C LEU A 144 -0.40 7.81 -8.60
N VAL A 145 -0.65 7.52 -7.33
CA VAL A 145 -2.00 7.40 -6.76
C VAL A 145 -2.08 8.21 -5.47
N THR A 146 -3.01 9.15 -5.41
CA THR A 146 -3.35 9.93 -4.21
C THR A 146 -4.79 9.65 -3.82
N LEU A 147 -5.02 9.17 -2.60
CA LEU A 147 -6.34 8.90 -2.06
C LEU A 147 -6.53 9.64 -0.73
N GLY A 148 -7.32 10.73 -0.71
CA GLY A 148 -7.69 11.46 0.50
C GLY A 148 -6.65 12.46 0.99
N GLU A 149 -6.59 13.67 0.45
CA GLU A 149 -5.59 14.66 0.86
C GLU A 149 -6.14 15.80 1.74
N HIS A 150 -7.39 16.23 1.51
CA HIS A 150 -7.94 17.44 2.14
C HIS A 150 -9.30 17.27 2.85
N GLY A 151 -10.05 16.20 2.60
CA GLY A 151 -11.45 16.03 3.01
C GLY A 151 -11.73 15.86 4.50
N GLY A 152 -10.74 16.04 5.37
CA GLY A 152 -10.91 15.90 6.82
C GLY A 152 -11.39 14.50 7.23
N GLU A 153 -12.04 14.40 8.38
CA GLU A 153 -12.52 13.13 8.96
C GLU A 153 -13.56 12.38 8.09
N ARG A 154 -14.21 13.08 7.16
CA ARG A 154 -15.20 12.48 6.25
C ARG A 154 -14.61 11.70 5.10
N CYS A 155 -13.32 11.92 4.81
CA CYS A 155 -12.60 11.17 3.78
C CYS A 155 -12.34 9.75 4.27
N ARG A 156 -13.03 8.75 3.67
CA ARG A 156 -12.92 7.35 4.11
C ARG A 156 -13.25 6.34 3.03
N GLY A 157 -12.78 5.11 3.23
CA GLY A 157 -13.14 3.98 2.38
C GLY A 157 -12.68 4.15 0.92
N LEU A 158 -11.55 4.84 0.69
CA LEU A 158 -10.93 4.94 -0.61
C LEU A 158 -10.04 3.72 -0.85
N VAL A 159 -10.21 3.06 -1.99
CA VAL A 159 -9.54 1.79 -2.29
C VAL A 159 -8.81 1.87 -3.63
N VAL A 160 -7.54 1.45 -3.65
CA VAL A 160 -6.81 1.11 -4.88
C VAL A 160 -6.42 -0.36 -4.82
N ALA A 161 -6.84 -1.14 -5.82
CA ALA A 161 -6.61 -2.58 -5.80
C ALA A 161 -6.25 -3.14 -7.19
N ASP A 162 -5.47 -4.22 -7.20
CA ASP A 162 -5.13 -5.00 -8.40
C ASP A 162 -4.49 -4.15 -9.54
N CYS A 163 -3.89 -3.01 -9.21
CA CYS A 163 -3.31 -2.07 -10.17
C CYS A 163 -1.82 -2.33 -10.40
N PHE A 164 -1.34 -2.00 -11.61
CA PHE A 164 0.07 -1.92 -11.94
C PHE A 164 0.49 -0.46 -11.99
N ILE A 165 1.33 -0.03 -11.05
CA ILE A 165 1.64 1.39 -10.76
C ILE A 165 3.15 1.59 -10.89
N TYR A 166 3.61 2.50 -11.75
CA TYR A 166 5.04 2.69 -11.97
C TYR A 166 5.39 4.09 -12.51
N SER A 167 6.59 4.58 -12.18
CA SER A 167 7.09 5.82 -12.78
C SER A 167 7.45 5.61 -14.26
N VAL A 168 8.26 4.58 -14.52
CA VAL A 168 8.61 4.06 -15.85
C VAL A 168 8.64 2.54 -15.79
N LEU A 169 8.45 1.87 -16.91
CA LEU A 169 8.50 0.42 -16.97
C LEU A 169 9.96 -0.09 -16.89
N ASP A 170 10.86 0.56 -17.60
CA ASP A 170 12.29 0.25 -17.60
C ASP A 170 13.10 1.42 -17.05
N SER A 171 13.76 1.19 -15.92
CA SER A 171 14.65 2.13 -15.25
C SER A 171 16.14 1.83 -15.47
N SER A 172 16.50 0.95 -16.41
CA SER A 172 17.88 0.53 -16.65
C SER A 172 18.80 1.69 -17.04
N ALA A 173 18.26 2.71 -17.70
CA ALA A 173 18.98 3.92 -18.09
C ALA A 173 19.00 5.03 -16.99
N TRP A 174 18.35 4.79 -15.85
CA TRP A 174 18.28 5.81 -14.80
C TRP A 174 19.61 5.98 -14.09
N THR A 175 19.96 7.24 -13.83
CA THR A 175 21.06 7.68 -12.97
C THR A 175 20.59 7.75 -11.50
N ALA A 176 21.52 7.97 -10.57
CA ALA A 176 21.17 8.24 -9.17
C ALA A 176 20.22 9.45 -9.04
N ALA A 177 20.45 10.50 -9.85
CA ALA A 177 19.59 11.70 -9.87
C ALA A 177 18.17 11.38 -10.38
N ASP A 178 18.01 10.42 -11.30
CA ASP A 178 16.68 10.02 -11.77
C ASP A 178 15.89 9.33 -10.67
N TRP A 179 16.53 8.51 -9.86
CA TRP A 179 15.90 7.86 -8.72
C TRP A 179 15.42 8.86 -7.66
N THR A 180 16.14 9.98 -7.48
CA THR A 180 15.81 11.01 -6.49
C THR A 180 14.79 12.02 -7.02
N HIS A 181 14.93 12.43 -8.30
CA HIS A 181 14.18 13.58 -8.84
C HIS A 181 13.19 13.19 -9.95
N THR A 182 13.40 12.04 -10.60
CA THR A 182 12.54 11.55 -11.70
C THR A 182 11.58 10.47 -11.24
N ALA A 183 11.89 9.65 -10.26
CA ALA A 183 10.93 8.72 -9.66
C ALA A 183 9.79 9.47 -8.94
N SER A 184 8.54 9.12 -9.22
CA SER A 184 7.39 9.57 -8.43
C SER A 184 7.21 8.63 -7.24
N ASP A 185 6.52 9.09 -6.18
CA ASP A 185 6.04 8.18 -5.15
C ASP A 185 4.89 7.33 -5.71
N GLY A 186 4.75 6.11 -5.22
CA GLY A 186 3.73 5.16 -5.70
C GLY A 186 2.33 5.51 -5.22
N ILE A 187 1.96 5.05 -4.03
CA ILE A 187 0.62 5.24 -3.45
C ILE A 187 0.69 6.08 -2.18
N TRP A 188 -0.12 7.12 -2.14
CA TRP A 188 -0.31 7.99 -0.99
C TRP A 188 -1.74 7.83 -0.46
N LEU A 189 -1.88 7.22 0.74
CA LEU A 189 -3.17 7.07 1.44
C LEU A 189 -3.34 8.19 2.47
N GLY A 190 -3.74 9.33 1.99
CA GLY A 190 -4.26 10.53 2.63
C GLY A 190 -3.49 11.14 3.80
N ARG A 191 -3.69 12.43 4.02
CA ARG A 191 -3.30 13.10 5.28
C ARG A 191 -4.43 13.13 6.28
N THR A 192 -5.64 13.02 5.80
CA THR A 192 -6.87 13.18 6.57
C THR A 192 -7.80 12.01 6.33
N GLY A 193 -8.77 11.84 7.23
CA GLY A 193 -9.72 10.76 7.16
C GLY A 193 -9.18 9.45 7.72
N ALA A 194 -9.75 8.34 7.28
CA ALA A 194 -9.41 7.02 7.79
C ALA A 194 -9.81 5.88 6.85
N ALA A 195 -9.28 4.69 7.11
CA ALA A 195 -9.70 3.43 6.52
C ALA A 195 -9.56 3.39 4.98
N HIS A 196 -8.47 3.97 4.45
CA HIS A 196 -8.10 3.80 3.05
C HIS A 196 -7.32 2.51 2.85
N VAL A 197 -7.42 1.91 1.66
CA VAL A 197 -6.86 0.58 1.38
C VAL A 197 -6.05 0.58 0.09
N ALA A 198 -4.81 0.11 0.18
CA ALA A 198 -4.00 -0.33 -0.96
C ALA A 198 -3.88 -1.85 -0.92
N ARG A 199 -4.48 -2.56 -1.89
CA ARG A 199 -4.54 -4.02 -1.88
C ARG A 199 -4.09 -4.63 -3.19
N ASN A 200 -3.21 -5.64 -3.11
CA ASN A 200 -2.80 -6.45 -4.26
C ASN A 200 -2.31 -5.63 -5.47
N ASN A 201 -1.62 -4.52 -5.22
CA ASN A 201 -1.03 -3.69 -6.27
C ASN A 201 0.42 -4.12 -6.53
N TYR A 202 0.90 -3.90 -7.75
CA TYR A 202 2.30 -3.98 -8.09
C TYR A 202 2.85 -2.56 -8.31
N VAL A 203 3.70 -2.10 -7.40
CA VAL A 203 4.31 -0.76 -7.40
C VAL A 203 5.77 -0.91 -7.82
N LEU A 204 6.17 -0.21 -8.90
CA LEU A 204 7.48 -0.42 -9.54
C LEU A 204 8.17 0.90 -9.86
N ASN A 205 9.49 0.94 -9.66
CA ASN A 205 10.36 2.06 -10.02
C ASN A 205 9.85 3.40 -9.43
N THR A 206 9.70 3.43 -8.11
CA THR A 206 9.18 4.60 -7.37
C THR A 206 10.21 5.10 -6.36
N ARG A 207 10.09 6.34 -5.88
CA ARG A 207 10.90 6.83 -4.78
C ARG A 207 10.45 6.19 -3.48
N VAL A 208 9.23 6.43 -3.04
CA VAL A 208 8.55 5.71 -1.95
C VAL A 208 7.49 4.79 -2.54
N GLY A 209 7.41 3.57 -2.05
CA GLY A 209 6.40 2.63 -2.55
C GLY A 209 4.98 3.00 -2.14
N ILE A 210 4.64 2.88 -0.85
CA ILE A 210 3.31 3.16 -0.31
C ILE A 210 3.44 3.95 1.00
N SER A 211 2.71 5.06 1.11
CA SER A 211 2.64 5.85 2.35
C SER A 211 1.23 5.83 2.93
N LEU A 212 1.09 5.32 4.16
CA LEU A 212 -0.15 5.38 4.93
C LEU A 212 -0.09 6.63 5.82
N CYS A 213 -0.85 7.66 5.48
CA CYS A 213 -0.81 8.96 6.16
C CYS A 213 -2.13 9.35 6.82
N ALA A 214 -3.15 8.51 6.76
CA ALA A 214 -4.40 8.61 7.52
C ALA A 214 -4.54 7.44 8.50
N ALA A 215 -5.39 7.58 9.51
CA ALA A 215 -5.63 6.54 10.50
C ALA A 215 -6.29 5.29 9.90
N ASP A 216 -6.09 4.14 10.51
CA ASP A 216 -6.74 2.87 10.17
C ASP A 216 -6.57 2.44 8.69
N CYS A 217 -5.55 2.96 8.00
CA CYS A 217 -5.24 2.56 6.62
C CYS A 217 -4.64 1.16 6.56
N ILE A 218 -4.88 0.49 5.44
CA ILE A 218 -4.40 -0.88 5.21
C ILE A 218 -3.57 -0.93 3.91
N ALA A 219 -2.35 -1.47 4.00
CA ALA A 219 -1.57 -1.91 2.86
C ALA A 219 -1.40 -3.43 2.94
N GLU A 220 -2.06 -4.18 2.06
CA GLU A 220 -2.03 -5.63 2.11
C GLU A 220 -1.83 -6.28 0.75
N GLY A 221 -1.02 -7.33 0.72
CA GLY A 221 -0.80 -8.12 -0.49
C GLY A 221 -0.14 -7.34 -1.64
N ASN A 222 0.50 -6.21 -1.39
CA ASN A 222 1.15 -5.45 -2.45
C ASN A 222 2.57 -5.96 -2.70
N VAL A 223 3.05 -5.77 -3.93
CA VAL A 223 4.46 -5.86 -4.27
C VAL A 223 5.01 -4.45 -4.47
N VAL A 224 6.02 -4.08 -3.70
CA VAL A 224 6.83 -2.87 -3.91
C VAL A 224 8.19 -3.32 -4.42
N ALA A 225 8.50 -3.00 -5.66
CA ALA A 225 9.74 -3.42 -6.29
C ALA A 225 10.49 -2.22 -6.89
N ASN A 226 11.79 -2.18 -6.68
CA ASN A 226 12.66 -1.12 -7.16
C ASN A 226 12.24 0.26 -6.62
N PHE A 227 12.75 0.64 -5.49
CA PHE A 227 12.46 1.93 -4.84
C PHE A 227 13.76 2.57 -4.34
N SER A 228 13.75 3.88 -4.08
CA SER A 228 14.95 4.63 -3.71
C SER A 228 14.86 5.39 -2.38
N ALA A 229 13.82 5.13 -1.60
CA ALA A 229 13.68 5.60 -0.22
C ALA A 229 13.04 4.48 0.61
N ASP A 230 11.78 4.62 1.07
CA ASP A 230 11.15 3.57 1.85
C ASP A 230 10.20 2.70 1.01
N GLY A 231 10.13 1.44 1.36
CA GLY A 231 9.16 0.53 0.77
C GLY A 231 7.73 0.89 1.17
N ILE A 232 7.40 0.82 2.47
CA ILE A 232 6.07 1.20 2.99
C ILE A 232 6.23 2.02 4.28
N ARG A 233 5.47 3.11 4.40
CA ARG A 233 5.46 4.00 5.57
C ARG A 233 4.18 3.89 6.37
N ALA A 234 4.30 3.77 7.71
CA ALA A 234 3.20 3.88 8.68
C ALA A 234 3.37 5.15 9.52
N THR A 235 2.37 6.06 9.49
CA THR A 235 2.53 7.38 10.13
C THR A 235 1.34 7.81 11.00
N ARG A 236 0.34 6.94 11.20
CA ARG A 236 -0.86 7.19 12.01
C ARG A 236 -1.29 5.94 12.77
N ASP A 237 -2.18 6.14 13.73
CA ASP A 237 -2.72 5.07 14.57
C ASP A 237 -3.54 4.05 13.77
N GLY A 238 -3.57 2.81 14.28
CA GLY A 238 -4.43 1.74 13.79
C GLY A 238 -4.08 1.16 12.41
N GLN A 239 -2.94 1.56 11.85
CA GLN A 239 -2.55 1.14 10.50
C GLN A 239 -2.12 -0.32 10.45
N VAL A 240 -2.42 -0.99 9.32
CA VAL A 240 -2.07 -2.39 9.08
C VAL A 240 -1.23 -2.50 7.80
N ILE A 241 -0.03 -3.05 7.92
CA ILE A 241 0.84 -3.40 6.80
C ILE A 241 1.05 -4.91 6.85
N GLN A 242 0.38 -5.64 5.95
CA GLN A 242 0.40 -7.10 6.02
C GLN A 242 0.56 -7.79 4.66
N ASP A 243 1.26 -8.92 4.67
CA ASP A 243 1.41 -9.81 3.52
C ASP A 243 1.99 -9.12 2.27
N ASN A 244 2.77 -8.05 2.42
CA ASN A 244 3.41 -7.36 1.30
C ASN A 244 4.77 -7.98 0.99
N VAL A 245 5.21 -7.87 -0.28
CA VAL A 245 6.57 -8.18 -0.73
C VAL A 245 7.26 -6.89 -1.11
N ILE A 246 8.35 -6.56 -0.42
CA ILE A 246 9.12 -5.32 -0.60
C ILE A 246 10.54 -5.70 -0.99
N LYS A 247 11.02 -5.21 -2.13
CA LYS A 247 12.30 -5.68 -2.68
C LYS A 247 13.01 -4.67 -3.57
N ASN A 248 14.35 -4.78 -3.62
CA ASN A 248 15.23 -4.02 -4.49
C ASN A 248 15.25 -2.52 -4.17
N VAL A 249 16.04 -2.13 -3.20
CA VAL A 249 16.33 -0.71 -2.89
C VAL A 249 17.51 -0.21 -3.73
N PHE A 250 17.42 1.04 -4.18
CA PHE A 250 18.41 1.70 -5.01
C PHE A 250 18.89 3.01 -4.39
N VAL A 251 20.12 3.40 -4.70
CA VAL A 251 20.75 4.71 -4.42
C VAL A 251 21.08 4.98 -2.95
N GLY A 252 20.14 4.96 -2.04
CA GLY A 252 20.33 5.19 -0.60
C GLY A 252 21.05 6.51 -0.28
N ALA A 253 21.93 6.50 0.72
CA ALA A 253 22.67 7.66 1.20
C ALA A 253 23.44 8.48 0.11
N ARG A 254 23.36 8.07 -1.15
CA ARG A 254 23.89 8.80 -2.31
C ARG A 254 22.88 9.77 -2.92
N ASP A 255 21.65 9.76 -2.46
CA ASP A 255 20.59 10.66 -2.95
C ASP A 255 20.66 12.07 -2.35
N GLY A 256 21.50 12.27 -1.34
CA GLY A 256 21.74 13.55 -0.72
C GLY A 256 20.68 13.94 0.32
N ASP A 257 19.77 13.03 0.65
CA ASP A 257 18.97 13.15 1.85
C ASP A 257 19.69 12.40 3.00
N ASP A 258 19.70 12.96 4.20
CA ASP A 258 20.32 12.34 5.38
C ASP A 258 19.45 11.21 5.96
N ASN A 259 18.49 10.69 5.18
CA ASN A 259 17.57 9.65 5.60
C ASN A 259 18.17 8.25 5.37
N HIS A 260 17.73 7.29 6.15
CA HIS A 260 18.00 5.88 5.94
C HIS A 260 16.79 5.22 5.26
N ASP A 261 17.05 4.30 4.34
CA ASP A 261 16.01 3.60 3.62
C ASP A 261 15.55 2.37 4.40
N ASP A 262 14.23 2.23 4.57
CA ASP A 262 13.61 1.13 5.28
C ASP A 262 12.69 0.30 4.36
N GLY A 263 12.67 -1.00 4.59
CA GLY A 263 11.62 -1.83 4.00
C GLY A 263 10.25 -1.39 4.49
N ILE A 264 10.10 -1.27 5.82
CA ILE A 264 8.93 -0.64 6.46
C ILE A 264 9.42 0.36 7.50
N GLN A 265 8.99 1.62 7.38
CA GLN A 265 9.29 2.67 8.35
C GLN A 265 8.02 3.09 9.10
N ALA A 266 8.12 3.25 10.43
CA ALA A 266 7.04 3.84 11.22
C ALA A 266 7.54 5.09 11.94
N PHE A 267 6.87 6.24 11.70
CA PHE A 267 7.20 7.54 12.28
C PHE A 267 6.00 8.50 12.25
N LEU A 268 6.05 9.56 13.04
CA LEU A 268 5.01 10.59 13.06
C LEU A 268 5.27 11.66 11.99
N PHE A 269 4.67 11.50 10.82
CA PHE A 269 4.85 12.46 9.73
C PHE A 269 4.19 13.81 10.04
N ASN A 270 4.98 14.88 10.11
CA ASN A 270 4.54 16.26 10.39
C ASN A 270 3.71 16.45 11.67
N VAL A 271 3.75 15.50 12.63
CA VAL A 271 2.98 15.58 13.88
C VAL A 271 3.91 15.81 15.09
N GLY A 272 5.22 15.85 14.88
CA GLY A 272 6.20 16.09 15.95
C GLY A 272 6.31 14.93 16.93
N THR A 273 6.30 15.22 18.23
CA THR A 273 6.57 14.26 19.32
C THR A 273 5.34 13.52 19.82
N GLY A 274 4.29 13.33 19.01
CA GLY A 274 3.13 12.52 19.35
C GLY A 274 3.46 11.04 19.53
N THR A 275 2.45 10.21 19.70
CA THR A 275 2.59 8.76 19.90
C THR A 275 1.90 8.02 18.78
N LEU A 276 2.53 7.00 18.20
CA LEU A 276 1.89 6.04 17.30
C LEU A 276 1.31 4.87 18.09
N ARG A 277 0.07 4.47 17.78
CA ARG A 277 -0.66 3.44 18.52
C ARG A 277 -1.20 2.34 17.61
N ASN A 278 -1.12 1.10 18.10
CA ASN A 278 -1.83 -0.05 17.55
C ASN A 278 -1.54 -0.32 16.05
N VAL A 279 -0.30 -0.09 15.63
CA VAL A 279 0.12 -0.42 14.27
C VAL A 279 0.46 -1.91 14.20
N VAL A 280 0.00 -2.58 13.13
CA VAL A 280 0.24 -4.00 12.87
C VAL A 280 1.13 -4.16 11.63
N LEU A 281 2.30 -4.78 11.82
CA LEU A 281 3.25 -5.13 10.77
C LEU A 281 3.36 -6.65 10.72
N ARG A 282 2.62 -7.30 9.80
CA ARG A 282 2.45 -8.75 9.83
C ARG A 282 2.74 -9.42 8.50
N GLY A 283 3.51 -10.49 8.55
CA GLY A 283 3.64 -11.41 7.42
C GLY A 283 4.29 -10.83 6.17
N ASN A 284 4.98 -9.71 6.28
CA ASN A 284 5.64 -9.08 5.14
C ASN A 284 6.95 -9.80 4.81
N ILE A 285 7.34 -9.78 3.54
CA ILE A 285 8.64 -10.23 3.05
C ILE A 285 9.42 -9.00 2.61
N ILE A 286 10.58 -8.78 3.19
CA ILE A 286 11.47 -7.65 2.89
C ILE A 286 12.79 -8.21 2.39
N PHE A 287 13.15 -7.87 1.16
CA PHE A 287 14.38 -8.28 0.50
C PHE A 287 15.16 -7.08 -0.01
N GLU A 288 16.34 -6.83 0.54
CA GLU A 288 17.17 -5.70 0.10
C GLU A 288 17.39 -5.73 -1.42
N ARG A 289 17.78 -6.88 -1.96
CA ARG A 289 18.00 -7.11 -3.40
C ARG A 289 17.88 -8.58 -3.78
N GLU A 290 17.27 -8.84 -4.93
CA GLU A 290 17.14 -10.18 -5.49
C GLU A 290 18.44 -10.70 -6.10
N SER A 291 19.31 -9.80 -6.59
CA SER A 291 20.61 -10.17 -7.15
C SER A 291 21.68 -9.11 -6.87
N ASP A 292 22.95 -9.51 -6.93
CA ASP A 292 24.09 -8.63 -6.74
C ASP A 292 24.37 -7.75 -7.97
N GLY A 293 23.85 -8.12 -9.15
CA GLY A 293 24.04 -7.40 -10.41
C GLY A 293 23.13 -6.19 -10.61
N LEU A 294 22.29 -5.84 -9.63
CA LEU A 294 21.46 -4.64 -9.70
C LEU A 294 22.33 -3.38 -9.59
N PRO A 295 22.11 -2.37 -10.44
CA PRO A 295 22.84 -1.11 -10.38
C PRO A 295 22.49 -0.34 -9.10
N TRP A 296 23.36 0.60 -8.70
CA TRP A 296 23.15 1.50 -7.56
C TRP A 296 22.85 0.76 -6.25
N PRO A 297 23.77 -0.12 -5.80
CA PRO A 297 23.55 -0.90 -4.58
C PRO A 297 23.41 0.01 -3.36
N ASN A 298 22.42 -0.30 -2.54
CA ASN A 298 22.19 0.34 -1.26
C ASN A 298 21.99 -0.68 -0.14
N HIS A 299 22.12 -0.22 1.10
CA HIS A 299 21.81 -0.99 2.30
C HIS A 299 20.43 -0.62 2.82
N LEU A 300 19.54 -1.62 2.85
CA LEU A 300 18.20 -1.47 3.36
C LEU A 300 18.14 -1.85 4.85
N GLN A 301 17.51 -1.03 5.66
CA GLN A 301 17.00 -1.47 6.96
C GLN A 301 15.71 -2.28 6.76
N GLY A 302 15.47 -3.25 7.61
CA GLY A 302 14.28 -4.10 7.48
C GLY A 302 13.00 -3.38 7.90
N ILE A 303 12.67 -3.46 9.21
CA ILE A 303 11.57 -2.74 9.84
C ILE A 303 12.16 -1.75 10.82
N GLY A 304 12.07 -0.45 10.51
CA GLY A 304 12.61 0.65 11.27
C GLY A 304 11.52 1.51 11.90
N CYS A 305 11.37 1.45 13.22
CA CYS A 305 10.40 2.25 13.97
C CYS A 305 11.18 3.10 14.99
N PHE A 306 11.76 4.22 14.50
CA PHE A 306 12.76 4.96 15.28
C PHE A 306 12.22 6.24 15.94
N ASP A 307 11.06 6.72 15.52
CA ASP A 307 10.48 7.98 15.99
C ASP A 307 9.20 7.72 16.78
N GLY A 308 9.41 7.14 17.97
CA GLY A 308 8.36 6.87 18.97
C GLY A 308 8.00 8.09 19.82
N PRO A 309 7.17 7.88 20.86
CA PRO A 309 6.73 6.59 21.42
C PRO A 309 5.81 5.76 20.54
N LEU A 310 6.03 4.44 20.61
CA LEU A 310 5.24 3.43 19.92
C LEU A 310 4.46 2.62 20.97
N VAL A 311 3.14 2.59 20.89
CA VAL A 311 2.31 1.92 21.90
C VAL A 311 1.45 0.84 21.27
N GLY A 312 1.54 -0.38 21.79
CA GLY A 312 0.70 -1.51 21.37
C GLY A 312 0.97 -1.99 19.95
N PHE A 313 2.20 -1.83 19.43
CA PHE A 313 2.56 -2.36 18.12
C PHE A 313 2.57 -3.89 18.13
N THR A 314 2.15 -4.46 17.02
CA THR A 314 2.30 -5.90 16.74
C THR A 314 3.20 -6.07 15.51
N VAL A 315 4.38 -6.66 15.69
CA VAL A 315 5.33 -6.96 14.61
C VAL A 315 5.50 -8.47 14.57
N GLU A 316 4.85 -9.14 13.62
CA GLU A 316 4.77 -10.59 13.65
C GLU A 316 4.92 -11.27 12.30
N ASP A 317 5.56 -12.43 12.30
CA ASP A 317 5.67 -13.34 11.17
C ASP A 317 6.27 -12.70 9.90
N ASN A 318 7.09 -11.66 10.04
CA ASN A 318 7.78 -11.04 8.93
C ASN A 318 9.08 -11.79 8.59
N VAL A 319 9.44 -11.83 7.32
CA VAL A 319 10.71 -12.38 6.82
C VAL A 319 11.54 -11.24 6.24
N VAL A 320 12.67 -10.96 6.86
CA VAL A 320 13.56 -9.83 6.53
C VAL A 320 14.93 -10.36 6.11
N CYS A 321 15.38 -10.00 4.92
CA CYS A 321 16.69 -10.36 4.38
C CYS A 321 17.42 -9.09 3.89
N VAL A 322 18.31 -8.56 4.73
CA VAL A 322 18.99 -7.28 4.49
C VAL A 322 20.49 -7.36 4.85
N ALA A 323 21.27 -6.42 4.33
CA ALA A 323 22.69 -6.29 4.66
C ALA A 323 22.98 -5.27 5.78
N HIS A 324 21.95 -4.88 6.53
CA HIS A 324 22.02 -3.94 7.64
C HIS A 324 21.73 -4.62 8.98
N TYR A 325 22.23 -4.06 10.08
CA TYR A 325 21.99 -4.63 11.43
C TYR A 325 20.54 -4.42 11.93
N HIS A 326 19.80 -3.43 11.42
CA HIS A 326 18.38 -3.23 11.74
C HIS A 326 17.49 -4.19 10.92
N GLY A 327 17.29 -5.41 11.46
CA GLY A 327 16.30 -6.35 10.93
C GLY A 327 14.88 -5.95 11.35
N VAL A 328 14.61 -5.96 12.67
CA VAL A 328 13.41 -5.38 13.30
C VAL A 328 13.87 -4.52 14.46
N SER A 329 13.59 -3.22 14.45
CA SER A 329 14.07 -2.29 15.45
C SER A 329 13.00 -1.29 15.85
N LEU A 330 12.66 -1.26 17.15
CA LEU A 330 11.68 -0.36 17.72
C LEU A 330 12.35 0.48 18.83
N TYR A 331 12.15 1.80 18.80
CA TYR A 331 12.56 2.71 19.87
C TYR A 331 11.36 3.21 20.66
N ASP A 332 11.55 3.41 21.97
CA ASP A 332 10.54 3.95 22.89
C ASP A 332 9.22 3.13 22.85
N ALA A 333 9.32 1.81 22.70
CA ALA A 333 8.20 0.89 22.55
C ALA A 333 7.56 0.56 23.91
N GLN A 334 6.23 0.61 24.00
CA GLN A 334 5.45 0.35 25.21
C GLN A 334 4.30 -0.64 24.91
N GLY A 335 4.27 -1.75 25.61
CA GLY A 335 3.26 -2.79 25.44
C GLY A 335 3.22 -3.41 24.03
N CYS A 336 4.37 -3.44 23.34
CA CYS A 336 4.49 -3.98 22.00
C CYS A 336 4.78 -5.47 21.98
N THR A 337 4.34 -6.16 20.94
CA THR A 337 4.61 -7.58 20.71
C THR A 337 5.44 -7.76 19.44
N ILE A 338 6.60 -8.42 19.56
CA ILE A 338 7.46 -8.80 18.42
C ILE A 338 7.57 -10.33 18.45
N ARG A 339 6.97 -11.04 17.47
CA ARG A 339 6.93 -12.50 17.48
C ARG A 339 7.04 -13.12 16.09
N GLY A 340 7.65 -14.31 16.04
CA GLY A 340 7.68 -15.15 14.84
C GLY A 340 8.47 -14.55 13.67
N ASN A 341 9.18 -13.44 13.85
CA ASN A 341 9.93 -12.80 12.78
C ASN A 341 11.23 -13.53 12.47
N VAL A 342 11.67 -13.48 11.22
CA VAL A 342 12.95 -14.02 10.77
C VAL A 342 13.78 -12.90 10.16
N CYS A 343 14.96 -12.63 10.75
CA CYS A 343 15.92 -11.63 10.27
C CYS A 343 17.20 -12.32 9.84
N PHE A 344 17.49 -12.34 8.54
CA PHE A 344 18.62 -13.03 7.94
C PHE A 344 19.55 -12.06 7.19
N ALA A 345 20.86 -12.28 7.27
CA ALA A 345 21.84 -11.49 6.57
C ALA A 345 21.87 -11.83 5.07
N ARG A 346 21.82 -10.81 4.21
CA ARG A 346 21.77 -10.99 2.77
C ARG A 346 23.02 -11.64 2.16
N GLY A 347 24.18 -11.51 2.76
CA GLY A 347 25.45 -12.07 2.26
C GLY A 347 26.48 -12.25 3.36
N ASP A 348 27.57 -12.94 3.07
CA ASP A 348 28.59 -13.34 4.06
C ASP A 348 29.37 -12.15 4.65
N GLY A 349 29.51 -11.04 3.93
CA GLY A 349 30.13 -9.79 4.41
C GLY A 349 29.15 -8.76 4.95
N ALA A 350 27.85 -9.08 5.00
CA ALA A 350 26.80 -8.16 5.44
C ALA A 350 26.82 -7.98 6.97
N LEU A 351 26.38 -6.80 7.41
CA LEU A 351 26.01 -6.61 8.82
C LEU A 351 24.88 -7.59 9.17
N ARG A 352 24.94 -8.12 10.40
CA ARG A 352 24.04 -9.19 10.84
C ARG A 352 22.76 -8.60 11.44
N PRO A 353 21.60 -8.76 10.81
CA PRO A 353 20.35 -8.18 11.30
C PRO A 353 19.95 -8.75 12.67
N TRP A 354 19.52 -7.84 13.52
CA TRP A 354 19.02 -8.15 14.88
C TRP A 354 17.52 -7.88 15.01
N VAL A 355 16.95 -8.41 16.11
CA VAL A 355 15.71 -7.88 16.69
C VAL A 355 16.09 -7.01 17.87
N MET A 356 15.67 -5.73 17.87
CA MET A 356 16.13 -4.73 18.82
C MET A 356 14.98 -3.93 19.42
N LEU A 357 15.05 -3.70 20.72
CA LEU A 357 14.30 -2.67 21.45
C LEU A 357 15.29 -1.64 21.98
N GLY A 358 15.13 -0.40 21.57
CA GLY A 358 15.94 0.72 22.00
C GLY A 358 15.15 1.77 22.78
N GLN A 359 15.87 2.69 23.40
CA GLN A 359 15.30 3.82 24.13
C GLN A 359 16.00 5.10 23.69
N LYS A 360 15.22 6.11 23.32
CA LYS A 360 15.67 7.46 23.00
C LYS A 360 15.12 8.50 23.98
N LYS A 361 13.80 8.62 24.05
CA LYS A 361 13.09 9.69 24.80
C LYS A 361 12.20 9.16 25.92
N LYS A 362 11.62 7.98 25.72
CA LYS A 362 10.70 7.34 26.68
C LYS A 362 11.19 5.94 27.03
N GLN A 363 10.88 5.52 28.23
CA GLN A 363 11.22 4.19 28.67
C GLN A 363 10.44 3.16 27.87
N ALA A 364 11.16 2.19 27.31
CA ALA A 364 10.54 1.03 26.70
C ALA A 364 10.14 0.05 27.82
N GLU A 365 8.85 -0.31 27.88
CA GLU A 365 8.32 -1.14 28.97
C GLU A 365 7.16 -2.03 28.52
N GLY A 366 6.95 -3.15 29.22
CA GLY A 366 5.83 -4.05 29.00
C GLY A 366 5.84 -4.76 27.64
N ASN A 367 7.03 -4.86 27.01
CA ASN A 367 7.15 -5.44 25.69
C ASN A 367 7.38 -6.96 25.77
N THR A 368 6.84 -7.69 24.79
CA THR A 368 7.04 -9.14 24.61
C THR A 368 7.78 -9.40 23.31
N VAL A 369 8.89 -10.16 23.40
CA VAL A 369 9.70 -10.58 22.25
C VAL A 369 9.87 -12.09 22.28
N ARG A 370 9.20 -12.82 21.39
CA ARG A 370 9.19 -14.28 21.46
C ARG A 370 9.17 -14.97 20.10
N ASP A 371 9.69 -16.17 20.07
CA ASP A 371 9.66 -17.07 18.91
C ASP A 371 10.31 -16.48 17.65
N ASN A 372 11.24 -15.50 17.79
CA ASN A 372 11.92 -14.87 16.66
C ASN A 372 13.23 -15.60 16.34
N PHE A 373 13.64 -15.53 15.08
CA PHE A 373 14.92 -16.00 14.57
C PHE A 373 15.71 -14.81 13.99
N ALA A 374 16.87 -14.51 14.60
CA ALA A 374 17.73 -13.42 14.17
C ALA A 374 19.19 -13.76 14.41
N HIS A 375 20.12 -12.99 13.84
CA HIS A 375 21.54 -13.19 14.15
C HIS A 375 21.88 -12.77 15.59
N SER A 376 21.16 -11.81 16.14
CA SER A 376 21.29 -11.37 17.52
C SER A 376 20.03 -10.67 18.03
N PHE A 377 19.95 -10.53 19.35
CA PHE A 377 18.88 -9.83 20.04
C PHE A 377 19.50 -8.71 20.89
N ASN A 378 19.07 -7.47 20.67
CA ASN A 378 19.65 -6.32 21.36
C ASN A 378 18.59 -5.63 22.24
N PHE A 379 18.53 -6.07 23.50
CA PHE A 379 17.70 -5.46 24.53
C PHE A 379 18.61 -4.95 25.64
N LYS A 380 18.50 -3.69 26.02
CA LYS A 380 19.22 -3.21 27.21
C LYS A 380 18.63 -3.85 28.48
N ALA A 381 19.50 -4.13 29.44
CA ALA A 381 19.13 -4.84 30.67
C ALA A 381 18.10 -4.10 31.56
N ASP A 382 17.99 -2.79 31.41
CA ASP A 382 17.05 -1.92 32.10
C ASP A 382 15.66 -1.84 31.45
N LEU A 383 15.50 -2.42 30.25
CA LEU A 383 14.21 -2.53 29.60
C LEU A 383 13.49 -3.77 30.10
N HIS A 384 12.36 -3.60 30.76
CA HIS A 384 11.52 -4.71 31.23
C HIS A 384 10.88 -5.43 30.03
N VAL A 385 11.64 -6.35 29.40
CA VAL A 385 11.24 -7.13 28.22
C VAL A 385 10.98 -8.57 28.64
N THR A 386 9.81 -9.11 28.32
CA THR A 386 9.55 -10.54 28.38
C THR A 386 10.11 -11.17 27.10
N ALA A 387 11.24 -11.89 27.19
CA ALA A 387 11.90 -12.53 26.06
C ALA A 387 11.85 -14.05 26.20
N GLU A 388 11.21 -14.74 25.23
CA GLU A 388 10.97 -16.18 25.25
C GLU A 388 11.26 -16.82 23.89
N ASN A 389 11.85 -18.01 23.86
CA ASN A 389 12.03 -18.87 22.68
C ASN A 389 12.66 -18.18 21.47
N ASN A 390 13.47 -17.14 21.66
CA ASN A 390 14.18 -16.50 20.58
C ASN A 390 15.47 -17.27 20.28
N ALA A 391 15.79 -17.48 19.00
CA ALA A 391 16.91 -18.30 18.58
C ALA A 391 17.75 -17.65 17.47
N SER A 392 19.01 -18.06 17.36
CA SER A 392 19.86 -17.68 16.23
C SER A 392 19.30 -18.28 14.94
N VAL A 393 19.23 -17.44 13.89
CA VAL A 393 18.72 -17.85 12.59
C VAL A 393 19.75 -18.69 11.85
N THR A 394 19.30 -19.80 11.25
CA THR A 394 20.06 -20.58 10.27
C THR A 394 19.56 -20.31 8.86
N ARG A 395 20.34 -20.71 7.84
CA ARG A 395 19.92 -20.60 6.44
C ARG A 395 18.71 -21.47 6.15
N GLU A 396 18.65 -22.67 6.72
CA GLU A 396 17.54 -23.61 6.56
C GLU A 396 16.25 -23.03 7.15
N GLU A 397 16.33 -22.45 8.34
CA GLU A 397 15.18 -21.83 9.00
C GLU A 397 14.67 -20.64 8.19
N PHE A 398 15.57 -19.79 7.73
CA PHE A 398 15.21 -18.66 6.85
C PHE A 398 14.51 -19.14 5.57
N GLN A 399 15.08 -20.14 4.86
CA GLN A 399 14.51 -20.67 3.62
C GLN A 399 13.13 -21.30 3.84
N ARG A 400 12.99 -22.07 4.92
CA ARG A 400 11.71 -22.68 5.30
C ARG A 400 10.64 -21.63 5.56
N LYS A 401 10.92 -20.63 6.38
CA LYS A 401 9.99 -19.54 6.70
C LYS A 401 9.64 -18.68 5.48
N LEU A 402 10.62 -18.38 4.65
CA LEU A 402 10.39 -17.66 3.39
C LEU A 402 9.43 -18.44 2.46
N ALA A 403 9.66 -19.74 2.29
CA ALA A 403 8.80 -20.59 1.47
C ALA A 403 7.37 -20.67 2.02
N GLU A 404 7.21 -20.89 3.32
CA GLU A 404 5.91 -20.89 4.01
C GLU A 404 5.16 -19.56 3.77
N ARG A 405 5.87 -18.44 3.90
CA ARG A 405 5.29 -17.11 3.72
C ARG A 405 4.87 -16.84 2.28
N LEU A 406 5.72 -17.19 1.31
CA LEU A 406 5.39 -17.08 -0.12
C LEU A 406 4.17 -17.91 -0.50
N VAL A 407 4.08 -19.16 -0.02
CA VAL A 407 2.90 -20.00 -0.24
C VAL A 407 1.63 -19.35 0.34
N SER A 408 1.72 -18.82 1.56
CA SER A 408 0.59 -18.14 2.21
C SER A 408 0.13 -16.91 1.42
N ILE A 409 1.06 -16.04 1.00
CA ILE A 409 0.76 -14.82 0.24
C ILE A 409 0.18 -15.17 -1.14
N ASN A 410 0.81 -16.11 -1.86
CA ASN A 410 0.35 -16.53 -3.19
C ASN A 410 -1.01 -17.21 -3.14
N GLY A 411 -1.30 -18.00 -2.10
CA GLY A 411 -2.62 -18.60 -1.89
C GLY A 411 -3.73 -17.57 -1.66
N LYS A 412 -3.39 -16.44 -1.06
CA LYS A 412 -4.34 -15.38 -0.71
C LYS A 412 -4.51 -14.33 -1.83
N TYR A 413 -3.45 -13.98 -2.54
CA TYR A 413 -3.43 -12.87 -3.50
C TYR A 413 -3.08 -13.30 -4.94
N GLY A 414 -2.83 -14.59 -5.19
CA GLY A 414 -2.43 -15.13 -6.48
C GLY A 414 -0.91 -15.11 -6.70
N GLU A 415 -0.44 -15.74 -7.80
CA GLU A 415 0.99 -15.95 -8.10
C GLU A 415 1.80 -14.66 -8.41
N LEU A 416 1.27 -13.51 -8.08
CA LEU A 416 1.91 -12.21 -8.35
C LEU A 416 3.13 -11.93 -7.48
N HIS A 417 3.29 -12.68 -6.40
CA HIS A 417 4.28 -12.44 -5.35
C HIS A 417 5.46 -13.43 -5.41
N THR A 418 6.07 -13.59 -6.58
CA THR A 418 7.35 -14.31 -6.66
C THR A 418 8.50 -13.37 -6.33
N VAL A 419 9.44 -13.80 -5.49
CA VAL A 419 10.68 -13.04 -5.22
C VAL A 419 11.45 -12.79 -6.53
N SER A 420 11.29 -13.62 -7.54
CA SER A 420 11.91 -13.51 -8.87
C SER A 420 11.15 -12.69 -9.91
N GLY A 421 10.08 -12.00 -9.55
CA GLY A 421 9.37 -10.92 -10.27
C GLY A 421 9.24 -10.91 -11.81
N ARG A 422 9.91 -11.81 -12.51
CA ARG A 422 9.97 -11.82 -13.99
C ARG A 422 8.64 -12.15 -14.67
N LYS A 423 7.78 -12.97 -14.06
CA LYS A 423 6.56 -13.45 -14.72
C LYS A 423 5.50 -12.38 -15.02
N ARG A 424 5.45 -11.29 -14.25
CA ARG A 424 4.45 -10.22 -14.50
C ARG A 424 4.90 -9.20 -15.54
N LEU A 425 6.20 -8.98 -15.66
CA LEU A 425 6.76 -8.14 -16.74
C LEU A 425 6.53 -8.78 -18.12
N GLU A 426 6.63 -10.13 -18.20
CA GLU A 426 6.38 -10.87 -19.44
C GLU A 426 4.90 -10.95 -19.83
N ALA A 427 3.97 -10.99 -18.87
CA ALA A 427 2.53 -10.96 -19.13
C ALA A 427 2.00 -9.56 -19.55
N GLY A 428 2.79 -8.50 -19.31
CA GLY A 428 2.50 -7.13 -19.76
C GLY A 428 3.18 -6.73 -21.07
N SER A 429 4.15 -7.52 -21.55
CA SER A 429 5.00 -7.19 -22.68
C SER A 429 4.63 -7.96 -23.97
N ASN A 430 3.34 -8.09 -24.27
CA ASN A 430 2.96 -8.46 -25.64
C ASN A 430 2.06 -7.38 -26.26
N PRO A 431 2.36 -6.99 -27.51
CA PRO A 431 1.91 -5.81 -28.23
C PRO A 431 0.42 -5.76 -28.48
#